data_92774f04242f62e47635961e34588a84
#
_entry.id   92774f04242f62e47635961e34588a84
#
_cell.length_a   1.000
_cell.length_b   1.000
_cell.length_c   1.000
_cell.angle_alpha   90.00
_cell.angle_beta   90.00
_cell.angle_gamma   90.00
#
_symmetry.space_group_name_H-M   'P 1'
#
loop_
_entity.id
_entity.type
_entity.pdbx_description
1 polymer ?
#
loop_
_entity_poly.entity_id
_entity_poly.type
_entity_poly.pdbx_seq_one_letter_code
_entity_poly.pdbx_strand_id
1 'polypeptide(L)'
;QRQMCIRDRQYSLMMQTPAQGKNGKAIMPHSMRKDGTPSKGSIYLWTAGFFPGTLWYLSNYTGDKALQDSALVYTHQMEPAKTFTDNHDIGFMMYCSYGNANRFAPKDEYEDILVESARSLCTRFRPQAKVIQSWNGFRSWHGDKVYDFPVIIDNMMNLELLFHASKVTGDESFRKVAISHAEQVMHHQVRKDYSCFHIIYYDKKTGKPIKGETSQGYSDNSAWSRGQAWGIYGFTMCYRETKDKRFLKTAEKMADFYLDHPNLPSDKVAWWDFNAFQEGYTPGIRSNACKMVNNYRDASAAACVASALLELSTYSKGSKSKKYLESAKQILHALGSTNYRAELGKNANFILMHSVGAVPHNSEIDVPLTYADYYFIEALHRYNRMLDGKSPL
;
A
#
# COMPACT_ATOMS: atom_id res chain seq x y z
N GLN A 1 17.71 15.64 7.03
CA GLN A 1 18.39 16.11 5.80
C GLN A 1 19.47 15.13 5.29
N ARG A 2 20.44 14.72 6.11
CA ARG A 2 21.52 13.78 5.70
C ARG A 2 21.01 12.41 5.18
N GLN A 3 19.88 11.94 5.65
CA GLN A 3 19.31 10.67 5.24
C GLN A 3 18.67 10.70 3.85
N MET A 4 18.20 11.85 3.35
CA MET A 4 17.61 11.97 2.03
C MET A 4 18.68 12.02 0.92
N CYS A 5 19.88 12.57 1.17
CA CYS A 5 20.97 12.61 0.18
C CYS A 5 21.56 11.25 -0.26
N ILE A 6 21.30 10.17 0.48
CA ILE A 6 21.72 8.82 0.08
C ILE A 6 20.66 8.14 -0.79
N ARG A 7 19.40 8.55 -0.64
CA ARG A 7 18.22 7.94 -1.27
C ARG A 7 18.00 8.41 -2.70
N ASP A 8 18.21 9.69 -2.98
CA ASP A 8 18.22 10.24 -4.33
C ASP A 8 19.28 9.56 -5.20
N ARG A 9 20.48 9.34 -4.63
CA ARG A 9 21.58 8.63 -5.31
C ARG A 9 21.23 7.17 -5.62
N GLN A 10 20.54 6.47 -4.71
CA GLN A 10 20.10 5.08 -4.93
C GLN A 10 19.17 5.02 -6.16
N TYR A 11 18.18 5.91 -6.22
CA TYR A 11 17.25 5.98 -7.35
C TYR A 11 17.92 6.52 -8.62
N SER A 12 18.91 7.43 -8.51
CA SER A 12 19.73 7.85 -9.66
C SER A 12 20.47 6.67 -10.30
N LEU A 13 20.97 5.72 -9.50
CA LEU A 13 21.55 4.48 -10.02
C LEU A 13 20.49 3.57 -10.65
N MET A 14 19.29 3.48 -10.06
CA MET A 14 18.20 2.68 -10.60
C MET A 14 17.70 3.21 -11.95
N MET A 15 17.69 4.52 -12.17
CA MET A 15 17.32 5.17 -13.43
C MET A 15 18.28 4.87 -14.59
N GLN A 16 19.52 4.48 -14.33
CA GLN A 16 20.45 4.02 -15.38
C GLN A 16 19.97 2.73 -16.06
N THR A 17 18.98 2.06 -15.47
CA THR A 17 18.33 0.89 -16.05
C THR A 17 17.32 1.34 -17.12
N PRO A 18 17.32 0.74 -18.34
CA PRO A 18 16.37 1.13 -19.38
C PRO A 18 14.91 1.04 -18.91
N ALA A 19 14.12 2.08 -19.24
CA ALA A 19 12.68 2.11 -18.96
C ALA A 19 11.86 1.15 -19.84
N GLN A 20 12.47 0.58 -20.86
CA GLN A 20 11.86 -0.37 -21.80
C GLN A 20 12.62 -1.68 -21.84
N GLY A 21 11.87 -2.79 -21.93
CA GLY A 21 12.42 -4.12 -22.17
C GLY A 21 12.92 -4.29 -23.61
N LYS A 22 13.56 -5.43 -23.88
CA LYS A 22 14.11 -5.77 -25.21
C LYS A 22 13.10 -5.71 -26.35
N ASN A 23 11.81 -5.82 -26.06
CA ASN A 23 10.69 -5.77 -27.00
C ASN A 23 9.97 -4.42 -27.04
N GLY A 24 10.57 -3.36 -26.52
CA GLY A 24 9.98 -2.02 -26.45
C GLY A 24 8.84 -1.84 -25.42
N LYS A 25 8.47 -2.88 -24.67
CA LYS A 25 7.43 -2.79 -23.65
C LYS A 25 7.96 -2.07 -22.42
N ALA A 26 7.13 -1.19 -21.85
CA ALA A 26 7.43 -0.51 -20.57
C ALA A 26 7.64 -1.52 -19.45
N ILE A 27 8.65 -1.29 -18.63
CA ILE A 27 9.02 -2.12 -17.49
C ILE A 27 9.26 -1.26 -16.25
N MET A 28 8.65 -1.69 -15.14
CA MET A 28 8.75 -0.97 -13.87
C MET A 28 9.62 -1.74 -12.88
N PRO A 29 10.59 -1.12 -12.19
CA PRO A 29 11.28 -1.71 -11.08
C PRO A 29 10.28 -2.18 -10.02
N HIS A 30 10.45 -3.41 -9.53
CA HIS A 30 9.49 -4.06 -8.65
C HIS A 30 10.13 -4.57 -7.36
N SER A 31 11.18 -5.40 -7.49
CA SER A 31 11.84 -6.08 -6.39
C SER A 31 13.24 -6.55 -6.83
N MET A 32 13.82 -7.46 -6.10
CA MET A 32 15.09 -8.12 -6.38
C MET A 32 14.90 -9.65 -6.45
N ARG A 33 15.55 -10.28 -7.41
CA ARG A 33 15.60 -11.74 -7.53
C ARG A 33 16.60 -12.33 -6.54
N LYS A 34 16.55 -13.64 -6.34
CA LYS A 34 17.48 -14.38 -5.45
C LYS A 34 18.96 -14.25 -5.85
N ASP A 35 19.24 -13.99 -7.12
CA ASP A 35 20.59 -13.75 -7.64
C ASP A 35 21.09 -12.30 -7.46
N GLY A 36 20.31 -11.46 -6.78
CA GLY A 36 20.63 -10.06 -6.54
C GLY A 36 20.29 -9.12 -7.70
N THR A 37 19.78 -9.62 -8.83
CA THR A 37 19.41 -8.78 -9.97
C THR A 37 18.03 -8.13 -9.77
N PRO A 38 17.80 -6.92 -10.36
CA PRO A 38 16.49 -6.27 -10.30
C PRO A 38 15.38 -7.12 -10.93
N SER A 39 14.28 -7.31 -10.21
CA SER A 39 13.03 -7.80 -10.74
C SER A 39 12.22 -6.63 -11.30
N LYS A 40 11.62 -6.82 -12.47
CA LYS A 40 10.85 -5.79 -13.17
C LYS A 40 9.50 -6.35 -13.59
N GLY A 41 8.45 -5.53 -13.50
CA GLY A 41 7.09 -5.87 -13.88
C GLY A 41 6.58 -5.04 -15.05
N SER A 42 5.46 -5.47 -15.64
CA SER A 42 4.72 -4.68 -16.63
C SER A 42 3.99 -3.52 -15.96
N ILE A 43 3.49 -2.57 -16.76
CA ILE A 43 2.62 -1.48 -16.28
C ILE A 43 1.30 -1.95 -15.67
N TYR A 44 0.89 -3.20 -15.92
CA TYR A 44 -0.32 -3.82 -15.37
C TYR A 44 -0.09 -4.57 -14.05
N LEU A 45 1.16 -4.59 -13.56
CA LEU A 45 1.43 -5.08 -12.21
C LEU A 45 0.94 -4.04 -11.18
N TRP A 46 0.27 -4.48 -10.13
CA TRP A 46 -0.30 -3.58 -9.11
C TRP A 46 0.72 -2.61 -8.50
N THR A 47 2.00 -2.97 -8.50
CA THR A 47 3.10 -2.15 -7.97
C THR A 47 3.65 -1.13 -8.96
N ALA A 48 3.17 -1.10 -10.20
CA ALA A 48 3.81 -0.32 -11.27
C ALA A 48 3.83 1.20 -11.02
N GLY A 49 2.82 1.72 -10.31
CA GLY A 49 2.69 3.15 -10.00
C GLY A 49 3.66 3.67 -8.92
N PHE A 50 4.21 2.80 -8.08
CA PHE A 50 5.03 3.24 -6.95
C PHE A 50 6.40 3.78 -7.35
N PHE A 51 7.02 3.20 -8.36
CA PHE A 51 8.33 3.68 -8.82
C PHE A 51 8.27 5.12 -9.35
N PRO A 52 7.41 5.48 -10.33
CA PRO A 52 7.25 6.87 -10.73
C PRO A 52 6.80 7.77 -9.58
N GLY A 53 5.94 7.30 -8.68
CA GLY A 53 5.53 8.04 -7.49
C GLY A 53 6.69 8.38 -6.56
N THR A 54 7.61 7.45 -6.33
CA THR A 54 8.83 7.70 -5.55
C THR A 54 9.72 8.77 -6.21
N LEU A 55 9.87 8.70 -7.54
CA LEU A 55 10.63 9.70 -8.28
C LEU A 55 10.01 11.10 -8.16
N TRP A 56 8.69 11.23 -8.17
CA TRP A 56 7.99 12.49 -7.95
C TRP A 56 8.28 13.09 -6.57
N TYR A 57 8.21 12.28 -5.50
CA TYR A 57 8.57 12.76 -4.17
C TYR A 57 10.02 13.18 -4.05
N LEU A 58 10.94 12.38 -4.62
CA LEU A 58 12.38 12.68 -4.59
C LEU A 58 12.71 13.95 -5.39
N SER A 59 12.16 14.12 -6.60
CA SER A 59 12.37 15.32 -7.42
C SER A 59 11.84 16.57 -6.76
N ASN A 60 10.64 16.50 -6.14
CA ASN A 60 10.08 17.63 -5.39
C ASN A 60 10.92 18.02 -4.18
N TYR A 61 11.54 17.04 -3.51
CA TYR A 61 12.39 17.30 -2.35
C TYR A 61 13.75 17.88 -2.73
N THR A 62 14.39 17.32 -3.77
CA THR A 62 15.76 17.67 -4.16
C THR A 62 15.84 18.85 -5.13
N GLY A 63 14.77 19.11 -5.88
CA GLY A 63 14.78 20.00 -7.04
C GLY A 63 15.54 19.43 -8.24
N ASP A 64 15.92 18.14 -8.22
CA ASP A 64 16.70 17.51 -9.29
C ASP A 64 15.84 17.29 -10.53
N LYS A 65 16.24 17.96 -11.61
CA LYS A 65 15.57 17.91 -12.91
C LYS A 65 15.64 16.52 -13.56
N ALA A 66 16.72 15.79 -13.39
CA ALA A 66 16.87 14.45 -13.97
C ALA A 66 15.89 13.45 -13.30
N LEU A 67 15.66 13.58 -11.98
CA LEU A 67 14.65 12.82 -11.28
C LEU A 67 13.23 13.17 -11.77
N GLN A 68 12.95 14.46 -12.00
CA GLN A 68 11.67 14.92 -12.53
C GLN A 68 11.41 14.41 -13.96
N ASP A 69 12.40 14.52 -14.85
CA ASP A 69 12.29 14.03 -16.22
C ASP A 69 12.06 12.52 -16.27
N SER A 70 12.75 11.78 -15.40
CA SER A 70 12.51 10.33 -15.25
C SER A 70 11.12 10.03 -14.70
N ALA A 71 10.65 10.78 -13.69
CA ALA A 71 9.29 10.63 -13.16
C ALA A 71 8.24 10.82 -14.26
N LEU A 72 8.41 11.83 -15.12
CA LEU A 72 7.55 12.08 -16.29
C LEU A 72 7.56 10.89 -17.26
N VAL A 73 8.72 10.38 -17.64
CA VAL A 73 8.85 9.24 -18.57
C VAL A 73 8.12 8.02 -18.04
N TYR A 74 8.38 7.62 -16.80
CA TYR A 74 7.74 6.45 -16.20
C TYR A 74 6.24 6.66 -15.94
N THR A 75 5.81 7.87 -15.60
CA THR A 75 4.38 8.20 -15.45
C THR A 75 3.64 8.08 -16.78
N HIS A 76 4.16 8.65 -17.87
CA HIS A 76 3.51 8.56 -19.18
C HIS A 76 3.42 7.11 -19.68
N GLN A 77 4.37 6.25 -19.33
CA GLN A 77 4.27 4.82 -19.65
C GLN A 77 3.09 4.12 -18.96
N MET A 78 2.58 4.68 -17.85
CA MET A 78 1.42 4.13 -17.14
C MET A 78 0.08 4.45 -17.81
N GLU A 79 0.02 5.39 -18.75
CA GLU A 79 -1.24 5.84 -19.34
C GLU A 79 -2.15 4.71 -19.88
N PRO A 80 -1.64 3.70 -20.59
CA PRO A 80 -2.50 2.61 -21.08
C PRO A 80 -3.22 1.83 -19.96
N ALA A 81 -2.72 1.90 -18.73
CA ALA A 81 -3.33 1.23 -17.58
C ALA A 81 -4.59 1.93 -17.07
N LYS A 82 -4.92 3.14 -17.53
CA LYS A 82 -6.13 3.89 -17.13
C LYS A 82 -7.44 3.14 -17.40
N THR A 83 -7.44 2.22 -18.35
CA THR A 83 -8.61 1.39 -18.71
C THR A 83 -8.54 -0.03 -18.14
N PHE A 84 -7.60 -0.31 -17.21
CA PHE A 84 -7.43 -1.63 -16.63
C PHE A 84 -8.58 -1.99 -15.68
N THR A 85 -9.18 -3.16 -15.86
CA THR A 85 -10.37 -3.61 -15.11
C THR A 85 -10.28 -5.05 -14.56
N ASP A 86 -9.13 -5.73 -14.70
CA ASP A 86 -9.01 -7.14 -14.30
C ASP A 86 -8.99 -7.35 -12.79
N ASN A 87 -8.53 -6.33 -12.04
CA ASN A 87 -8.57 -6.28 -10.59
C ASN A 87 -8.77 -4.84 -10.08
N HIS A 88 -8.75 -4.65 -8.77
CA HIS A 88 -8.99 -3.35 -8.13
C HIS A 88 -7.77 -2.43 -8.03
N ASP A 89 -6.58 -2.89 -8.41
CA ASP A 89 -5.32 -2.22 -8.08
C ASP A 89 -5.03 -0.96 -8.92
N ILE A 90 -5.96 -0.58 -9.79
CA ILE A 90 -5.82 0.60 -10.64
C ILE A 90 -5.58 1.90 -9.82
N GLY A 91 -6.08 1.96 -8.58
CA GLY A 91 -5.77 3.08 -7.67
C GLY A 91 -4.29 3.12 -7.30
N PHE A 92 -3.68 2.00 -6.91
CA PHE A 92 -2.24 1.90 -6.69
C PHE A 92 -1.42 2.27 -7.93
N MET A 93 -1.87 1.79 -9.10
CA MET A 93 -1.17 2.02 -10.37
C MET A 93 -1.24 3.49 -10.78
N MET A 94 -2.43 4.08 -10.79
CA MET A 94 -2.66 5.39 -11.38
C MET A 94 -2.56 6.54 -10.38
N TYR A 95 -3.03 6.36 -9.14
CA TYR A 95 -2.98 7.46 -8.16
C TYR A 95 -1.58 7.65 -7.57
N CYS A 96 -0.78 6.57 -7.42
CA CYS A 96 0.62 6.71 -7.03
C CYS A 96 1.51 7.30 -8.15
N SER A 97 1.16 7.12 -9.43
CA SER A 97 1.88 7.70 -10.56
C SER A 97 1.31 9.06 -10.98
N TYR A 98 0.20 9.07 -11.70
CA TYR A 98 -0.45 10.28 -12.19
C TYR A 98 -0.98 11.19 -11.07
N GLY A 99 -1.44 10.62 -9.94
CA GLY A 99 -1.86 11.41 -8.78
C GLY A 99 -0.71 12.25 -8.21
N ASN A 100 0.50 11.68 -8.10
CA ASN A 100 1.68 12.45 -7.68
C ASN A 100 2.20 13.38 -8.78
N ALA A 101 2.11 12.99 -10.06
CA ALA A 101 2.39 13.89 -11.17
C ALA A 101 1.48 15.14 -11.10
N ASN A 102 0.19 14.95 -10.91
CA ASN A 102 -0.78 16.05 -10.78
C ASN A 102 -0.53 16.92 -9.53
N ARG A 103 -0.09 16.30 -8.44
CA ARG A 103 0.26 17.02 -7.19
C ARG A 103 1.47 17.94 -7.36
N PHE A 104 2.54 17.48 -8.03
CA PHE A 104 3.82 18.17 -8.07
C PHE A 104 4.09 18.94 -9.39
N ALA A 105 3.40 18.58 -10.46
CA ALA A 105 3.49 19.24 -11.77
C ALA A 105 2.11 19.15 -12.49
N PRO A 106 1.08 19.85 -11.99
CA PRO A 106 -0.31 19.69 -12.43
C PRO A 106 -0.48 19.97 -13.92
N LYS A 107 -1.32 19.17 -14.58
CA LYS A 107 -1.77 19.34 -15.95
C LYS A 107 -3.19 18.81 -16.09
N ASP A 108 -4.02 19.48 -16.89
CA ASP A 108 -5.42 19.08 -17.12
C ASP A 108 -5.51 17.63 -17.64
N GLU A 109 -4.61 17.23 -18.55
CA GLU A 109 -4.56 15.86 -19.07
C GLU A 109 -4.39 14.78 -17.99
N TYR A 110 -3.74 15.10 -16.86
CA TYR A 110 -3.56 14.16 -15.77
C TYR A 110 -4.86 13.92 -14.99
N GLU A 111 -5.69 14.96 -14.87
CA GLU A 111 -7.01 14.84 -14.26
C GLU A 111 -7.93 13.97 -15.11
N ASP A 112 -7.92 14.14 -16.44
CA ASP A 112 -8.70 13.29 -17.36
C ASP A 112 -8.31 11.81 -17.25
N ILE A 113 -6.99 11.52 -17.18
CA ILE A 113 -6.47 10.17 -17.01
C ILE A 113 -6.90 9.58 -15.67
N LEU A 114 -6.85 10.35 -14.58
CA LEU A 114 -7.28 9.90 -13.25
C LEU A 114 -8.80 9.65 -13.20
N VAL A 115 -9.59 10.50 -13.82
CA VAL A 115 -11.06 10.31 -13.92
C VAL A 115 -11.39 9.06 -14.72
N GLU A 116 -10.73 8.81 -15.85
CA GLU A 116 -10.89 7.56 -16.62
C GLU A 116 -10.52 6.34 -15.79
N SER A 117 -9.42 6.41 -15.05
CA SER A 117 -8.99 5.34 -14.13
C SER A 117 -10.03 5.08 -13.03
N ALA A 118 -10.66 6.13 -12.50
CA ALA A 118 -11.73 6.01 -11.52
C ALA A 118 -12.99 5.34 -12.12
N ARG A 119 -13.35 5.65 -13.37
CA ARG A 119 -14.43 4.95 -14.10
C ARG A 119 -14.11 3.46 -14.23
N SER A 120 -12.88 3.13 -14.60
CA SER A 120 -12.41 1.74 -14.70
C SER A 120 -12.53 1.00 -13.37
N LEU A 121 -12.13 1.61 -12.24
CA LEU A 121 -12.32 1.03 -10.92
C LEU A 121 -13.80 0.82 -10.57
N CYS A 122 -14.66 1.77 -10.91
CA CYS A 122 -16.09 1.67 -10.65
C CYS A 122 -16.78 0.52 -11.40
N THR A 123 -16.23 0.03 -12.52
CA THR A 123 -16.77 -1.16 -13.21
C THR A 123 -16.73 -2.42 -12.33
N ARG A 124 -15.88 -2.42 -11.31
CA ARG A 124 -15.75 -3.53 -10.35
C ARG A 124 -16.69 -3.40 -9.14
N PHE A 125 -17.43 -2.32 -9.02
CA PHE A 125 -18.41 -2.17 -7.95
C PHE A 125 -19.58 -3.15 -8.12
N ARG A 126 -19.95 -3.80 -7.03
CA ARG A 126 -21.07 -4.78 -6.99
C ARG A 126 -22.14 -4.25 -6.06
N PRO A 127 -23.23 -3.69 -6.60
CA PRO A 127 -24.26 -2.98 -5.82
C PRO A 127 -24.91 -3.86 -4.73
N GLN A 128 -25.10 -5.17 -4.99
CA GLN A 128 -25.70 -6.09 -4.04
C GLN A 128 -24.89 -6.24 -2.75
N ALA A 129 -23.56 -6.32 -2.90
CA ALA A 129 -22.63 -6.43 -1.78
C ALA A 129 -22.14 -5.05 -1.30
N LYS A 130 -22.38 -3.98 -2.07
CA LYS A 130 -21.94 -2.62 -1.81
C LYS A 130 -20.41 -2.49 -1.68
N VAL A 131 -19.65 -3.30 -2.44
CA VAL A 131 -18.19 -3.33 -2.43
C VAL A 131 -17.61 -3.35 -3.84
N ILE A 132 -16.35 -2.95 -3.95
CA ILE A 132 -15.53 -3.13 -5.15
C ILE A 132 -14.91 -4.53 -5.06
N GLN A 133 -15.18 -5.39 -6.05
CA GLN A 133 -14.60 -6.73 -6.15
C GLN A 133 -13.10 -6.63 -6.43
N SER A 134 -12.27 -7.34 -5.63
CA SER A 134 -10.82 -7.25 -5.76
C SER A 134 -10.27 -8.06 -6.92
N TRP A 135 -10.51 -9.35 -6.93
CA TRP A 135 -10.06 -10.29 -7.97
C TRP A 135 -11.25 -11.03 -8.58
N ASN A 136 -11.02 -11.68 -9.73
CA ASN A 136 -12.06 -12.47 -10.38
C ASN A 136 -12.24 -13.86 -9.75
N GLY A 137 -11.33 -14.24 -8.85
CA GLY A 137 -11.41 -15.43 -8.04
C GLY A 137 -10.16 -15.64 -7.22
N PHE A 138 -10.28 -16.46 -6.17
CA PHE A 138 -9.18 -16.92 -5.35
C PHE A 138 -9.41 -18.36 -4.91
N ARG A 139 -8.40 -19.22 -5.08
CA ARG A 139 -8.44 -20.60 -4.60
C ARG A 139 -7.97 -20.67 -3.16
N SER A 140 -8.85 -21.12 -2.27
CA SER A 140 -8.56 -21.22 -0.84
C SER A 140 -7.27 -22.01 -0.55
N TRP A 141 -6.55 -21.59 0.48
CA TRP A 141 -5.41 -22.36 1.00
C TRP A 141 -5.80 -23.65 1.70
N HIS A 142 -7.08 -23.84 2.03
CA HIS A 142 -7.60 -25.01 2.77
C HIS A 142 -8.10 -26.15 1.87
N GLY A 143 -8.03 -26.01 0.55
CA GLY A 143 -8.48 -27.02 -0.40
C GLY A 143 -8.65 -26.51 -1.81
N ASP A 144 -9.53 -27.17 -2.56
CA ASP A 144 -9.70 -26.89 -4.00
C ASP A 144 -10.80 -25.89 -4.33
N LYS A 145 -11.53 -25.42 -3.32
CA LYS A 145 -12.61 -24.47 -3.52
C LYS A 145 -12.09 -23.12 -4.03
N VAL A 146 -12.65 -22.68 -5.15
CA VAL A 146 -12.43 -21.34 -5.71
C VAL A 146 -13.63 -20.50 -5.32
N TYR A 147 -13.33 -19.33 -4.73
CA TYR A 147 -14.31 -18.29 -4.44
C TYR A 147 -14.17 -17.21 -5.50
N ASP A 148 -15.23 -16.93 -6.21
CA ASP A 148 -15.24 -16.07 -7.39
C ASP A 148 -15.57 -14.59 -7.08
N PHE A 149 -15.77 -14.25 -5.79
CA PHE A 149 -16.00 -12.88 -5.35
C PHE A 149 -15.20 -12.54 -4.08
N PRO A 150 -13.85 -12.48 -4.17
CA PRO A 150 -13.01 -12.01 -3.06
C PRO A 150 -12.95 -10.48 -3.02
N VAL A 151 -12.90 -9.95 -1.80
CA VAL A 151 -12.64 -8.55 -1.49
C VAL A 151 -11.53 -8.50 -0.44
N ILE A 152 -10.41 -7.85 -0.75
CA ILE A 152 -9.26 -7.73 0.14
C ILE A 152 -9.14 -6.34 0.75
N ILE A 153 -8.48 -6.28 1.91
CA ILE A 153 -8.31 -5.02 2.67
C ILE A 153 -7.54 -3.96 1.90
N ASP A 154 -6.65 -4.38 1.00
CA ASP A 154 -5.83 -3.53 0.13
C ASP A 154 -6.67 -2.56 -0.72
N ASN A 155 -7.92 -2.93 -0.99
CA ASN A 155 -8.85 -2.09 -1.75
C ASN A 155 -9.10 -0.72 -1.09
N MET A 156 -8.93 -0.62 0.22
CA MET A 156 -9.02 0.66 0.94
C MET A 156 -8.04 1.71 0.40
N MET A 157 -6.89 1.27 -0.13
CA MET A 157 -5.87 2.16 -0.71
C MET A 157 -6.25 2.69 -2.10
N ASN A 158 -7.17 2.04 -2.79
CA ASN A 158 -7.61 2.44 -4.14
C ASN A 158 -8.76 3.47 -4.11
N LEU A 159 -9.36 3.71 -2.93
CA LEU A 159 -10.51 4.62 -2.79
C LEU A 159 -10.14 6.09 -2.97
N GLU A 160 -8.89 6.47 -2.71
CA GLU A 160 -8.44 7.86 -2.85
C GLU A 160 -8.60 8.37 -4.29
N LEU A 161 -8.37 7.50 -5.28
CA LEU A 161 -8.65 7.79 -6.70
C LEU A 161 -10.13 8.18 -6.92
N LEU A 162 -11.07 7.51 -6.27
CA LEU A 162 -12.50 7.81 -6.41
C LEU A 162 -12.88 9.15 -5.75
N PHE A 163 -12.32 9.43 -4.57
CA PHE A 163 -12.53 10.71 -3.91
C PHE A 163 -11.96 11.87 -4.74
N HIS A 164 -10.78 11.67 -5.33
CA HIS A 164 -10.19 12.65 -6.24
C HIS A 164 -11.08 12.90 -7.47
N ALA A 165 -11.53 11.84 -8.15
CA ALA A 165 -12.40 11.95 -9.32
C ALA A 165 -13.72 12.68 -9.00
N SER A 166 -14.32 12.39 -7.83
CA SER A 166 -15.52 13.10 -7.38
C SER A 166 -15.28 14.60 -7.19
N LYS A 167 -14.13 14.98 -6.61
CA LYS A 167 -13.76 16.39 -6.43
C LYS A 167 -13.59 17.13 -7.75
N VAL A 168 -12.90 16.51 -8.71
CA VAL A 168 -12.55 17.13 -10.00
C VAL A 168 -13.79 17.28 -10.88
N THR A 169 -14.64 16.24 -10.93
CA THR A 169 -15.79 16.21 -11.84
C THR A 169 -17.08 16.75 -11.24
N GLY A 170 -17.18 16.82 -9.90
CA GLY A 170 -18.44 17.05 -9.20
C GLY A 170 -19.41 15.87 -9.22
N ASP A 171 -19.02 14.72 -9.81
CA ASP A 171 -19.84 13.52 -9.82
C ASP A 171 -19.72 12.75 -8.48
N GLU A 172 -20.76 12.89 -7.66
CA GLU A 172 -20.85 12.23 -6.36
C GLU A 172 -20.97 10.70 -6.44
N SER A 173 -21.16 10.11 -7.61
CA SER A 173 -21.24 8.66 -7.75
C SER A 173 -19.93 7.97 -7.35
N PHE A 174 -18.77 8.54 -7.71
CA PHE A 174 -17.46 8.06 -7.28
C PHE A 174 -17.31 8.04 -5.76
N ARG A 175 -17.67 9.15 -5.11
CA ARG A 175 -17.62 9.28 -3.66
C ARG A 175 -18.55 8.28 -2.97
N LYS A 176 -19.74 8.07 -3.48
CA LYS A 176 -20.71 7.11 -2.94
C LYS A 176 -20.18 5.68 -3.01
N VAL A 177 -19.51 5.29 -4.11
CA VAL A 177 -18.87 3.98 -4.26
C VAL A 177 -17.76 3.81 -3.21
N ALA A 178 -16.90 4.81 -3.05
CA ALA A 178 -15.81 4.76 -2.08
C ALA A 178 -16.32 4.62 -0.64
N ILE A 179 -17.28 5.44 -0.21
CA ILE A 179 -17.89 5.39 1.11
C ILE A 179 -18.58 4.06 1.34
N SER A 180 -19.37 3.60 0.39
CA SER A 180 -20.08 2.32 0.45
C SER A 180 -19.12 1.16 0.69
N HIS A 181 -18.01 1.11 -0.08
CA HIS A 181 -16.98 0.10 0.10
C HIS A 181 -16.33 0.17 1.49
N ALA A 182 -15.91 1.36 1.92
CA ALA A 182 -15.26 1.55 3.22
C ALA A 182 -16.16 1.13 4.40
N GLU A 183 -17.47 1.41 4.32
CA GLU A 183 -18.44 0.96 5.32
C GLU A 183 -18.54 -0.57 5.39
N GLN A 184 -18.58 -1.26 4.26
CA GLN A 184 -18.61 -2.72 4.24
C GLN A 184 -17.32 -3.34 4.78
N VAL A 185 -16.16 -2.76 4.46
CA VAL A 185 -14.87 -3.18 5.02
C VAL A 185 -14.85 -2.99 6.53
N MET A 186 -15.32 -1.86 7.03
CA MET A 186 -15.43 -1.57 8.46
C MET A 186 -16.31 -2.60 9.19
N HIS A 187 -17.40 -3.06 8.56
CA HIS A 187 -18.34 -4.00 9.18
C HIS A 187 -17.92 -5.47 9.07
N HIS A 188 -17.23 -5.86 8.01
CA HIS A 188 -17.00 -7.28 7.70
C HIS A 188 -15.52 -7.70 7.75
N GLN A 189 -14.58 -6.79 7.43
CA GLN A 189 -13.16 -7.12 7.45
C GLN A 189 -12.45 -6.73 8.74
N VAL A 190 -12.89 -5.66 9.41
CA VAL A 190 -12.34 -5.28 10.73
C VAL A 190 -12.95 -6.18 11.80
N ARG A 191 -12.09 -6.89 12.56
CA ARG A 191 -12.49 -7.79 13.65
C ARG A 191 -12.81 -7.01 14.93
N LYS A 192 -13.37 -7.67 15.93
CA LYS A 192 -13.74 -7.05 17.21
C LYS A 192 -12.55 -6.45 17.97
N ASP A 193 -11.37 -7.01 17.82
CA ASP A 193 -10.11 -6.54 18.40
C ASP A 193 -9.42 -5.47 17.54
N TYR A 194 -10.04 -5.08 16.41
CA TYR A 194 -9.51 -4.15 15.42
C TYR A 194 -8.31 -4.65 14.62
N SER A 195 -7.98 -5.94 14.66
CA SER A 195 -7.25 -6.57 13.58
C SER A 195 -8.15 -6.69 12.33
N CYS A 196 -7.60 -7.07 11.18
CA CYS A 196 -8.41 -7.25 9.99
C CYS A 196 -8.22 -8.62 9.32
N PHE A 197 -9.27 -9.10 8.67
CA PHE A 197 -9.15 -10.16 7.68
C PHE A 197 -8.45 -9.62 6.43
N HIS A 198 -7.60 -10.43 5.80
CA HIS A 198 -7.09 -10.08 4.50
C HIS A 198 -8.20 -10.13 3.44
N ILE A 199 -8.95 -11.23 3.38
CA ILE A 199 -10.02 -11.48 2.40
C ILE A 199 -11.35 -11.66 3.12
N ILE A 200 -12.41 -11.07 2.56
CA ILE A 200 -13.79 -11.51 2.76
C ILE A 200 -14.34 -12.00 1.42
N TYR A 201 -14.89 -13.20 1.40
CA TYR A 201 -15.64 -13.70 0.25
C TYR A 201 -17.11 -13.31 0.36
N TYR A 202 -17.68 -12.90 -0.76
CA TYR A 202 -19.09 -12.55 -0.87
C TYR A 202 -19.82 -13.52 -1.80
N ASP A 203 -21.10 -13.73 -1.53
CA ASP A 203 -22.00 -14.44 -2.42
C ASP A 203 -22.44 -13.50 -3.55
N LYS A 204 -22.22 -13.87 -4.80
CA LYS A 204 -22.53 -13.03 -5.95
C LYS A 204 -24.02 -12.72 -6.12
N LYS A 205 -24.90 -13.62 -5.67
CA LYS A 205 -26.36 -13.49 -5.87
C LYS A 205 -26.96 -12.61 -4.78
N THR A 206 -26.56 -12.85 -3.53
CA THR A 206 -27.14 -12.19 -2.37
C THR A 206 -26.36 -10.97 -1.88
N GLY A 207 -25.10 -10.84 -2.28
CA GLY A 207 -24.18 -9.81 -1.77
C GLY A 207 -23.78 -10.01 -0.29
N LYS A 208 -24.13 -11.14 0.33
CA LYS A 208 -23.78 -11.40 1.73
C LYS A 208 -22.35 -11.91 1.88
N PRO A 209 -21.64 -11.54 2.97
CA PRO A 209 -20.35 -12.14 3.28
C PRO A 209 -20.51 -13.62 3.60
N ILE A 210 -19.58 -14.46 3.11
CA ILE A 210 -19.55 -15.91 3.34
C ILE A 210 -18.59 -16.23 4.48
N LYS A 211 -17.33 -15.80 4.38
CA LYS A 211 -16.28 -15.99 5.39
C LYS A 211 -15.06 -15.12 5.14
N GLY A 212 -14.20 -15.00 6.16
CA GLY A 212 -12.87 -14.41 6.06
C GLY A 212 -11.79 -15.46 5.90
N GLU A 213 -10.78 -15.15 5.08
CA GLU A 213 -9.54 -15.94 4.91
C GLU A 213 -8.35 -15.00 4.73
N THR A 214 -7.17 -15.62 4.56
CA THR A 214 -5.97 -14.90 4.14
C THR A 214 -5.45 -15.42 2.80
N SER A 215 -4.83 -14.54 1.99
CA SER A 215 -4.03 -14.90 0.84
C SER A 215 -2.54 -14.72 1.12
N GLN A 216 -2.17 -13.68 1.86
CA GLN A 216 -0.78 -13.28 2.08
C GLN A 216 -0.34 -13.38 3.54
N GLY A 217 -1.26 -13.53 4.50
CA GLY A 217 -0.97 -13.72 5.92
C GLY A 217 -0.68 -15.18 6.29
N TYR A 218 -0.32 -15.42 7.55
CA TYR A 218 0.05 -16.73 8.07
C TYR A 218 -1.15 -17.68 8.16
N SER A 219 -2.22 -17.26 8.81
CA SER A 219 -3.46 -18.02 8.93
C SER A 219 -4.69 -17.10 8.79
N ASP A 220 -5.88 -17.68 8.64
CA ASP A 220 -7.12 -16.90 8.44
C ASP A 220 -7.45 -15.99 9.61
N ASN A 221 -7.08 -16.39 10.82
CA ASN A 221 -7.34 -15.64 12.05
C ASN A 221 -6.13 -14.85 12.54
N SER A 222 -4.96 -14.95 11.88
CA SER A 222 -3.80 -14.13 12.20
C SER A 222 -3.94 -12.67 11.71
N ALA A 223 -3.03 -11.82 12.13
CA ALA A 223 -2.97 -10.43 11.71
C ALA A 223 -1.75 -10.19 10.79
N TRP A 224 -1.99 -10.25 9.49
CA TRP A 224 -1.02 -9.88 8.48
C TRP A 224 -0.70 -8.38 8.58
N SER A 225 0.58 -8.04 8.85
CA SER A 225 0.97 -6.69 9.23
C SER A 225 0.73 -5.64 8.12
N ARG A 226 0.97 -5.99 6.86
CA ARG A 226 0.71 -5.07 5.74
C ARG A 226 -0.79 -4.86 5.49
N GLY A 227 -1.62 -5.90 5.68
CA GLY A 227 -3.07 -5.72 5.64
C GLY A 227 -3.57 -4.77 6.73
N GLN A 228 -3.02 -4.89 7.94
CA GLN A 228 -3.31 -3.94 9.02
C GLN A 228 -2.87 -2.51 8.64
N ALA A 229 -1.70 -2.36 8.02
CA ALA A 229 -1.21 -1.08 7.52
C ALA A 229 -2.15 -0.45 6.48
N TRP A 230 -2.63 -1.25 5.51
CA TRP A 230 -3.61 -0.79 4.52
C TRP A 230 -4.90 -0.29 5.16
N GLY A 231 -5.40 -1.00 6.19
CA GLY A 231 -6.57 -0.58 6.95
C GLY A 231 -6.35 0.75 7.67
N ILE A 232 -5.23 0.92 8.38
CA ILE A 232 -4.90 2.17 9.09
C ILE A 232 -4.84 3.34 8.12
N TYR A 233 -4.09 3.19 7.02
CA TYR A 233 -3.95 4.24 6.01
C TYR A 233 -5.29 4.56 5.33
N GLY A 234 -5.99 3.53 4.85
CA GLY A 234 -7.25 3.69 4.12
C GLY A 234 -8.35 4.34 4.94
N PHE A 235 -8.54 3.94 6.21
CA PHE A 235 -9.53 4.59 7.08
C PHE A 235 -9.13 6.01 7.49
N THR A 236 -7.83 6.29 7.65
CA THR A 236 -7.34 7.67 7.87
C THR A 236 -7.67 8.56 6.67
N MET A 237 -7.40 8.07 5.45
CA MET A 237 -7.74 8.73 4.20
C MET A 237 -9.26 8.91 4.05
N CYS A 238 -10.06 7.89 4.33
CA CYS A 238 -11.53 8.02 4.29
C CYS A 238 -12.04 9.09 5.27
N TYR A 239 -11.46 9.20 6.48
CA TYR A 239 -11.79 10.29 7.38
C TYR A 239 -11.40 11.66 6.80
N ARG A 240 -10.22 11.77 6.21
CA ARG A 240 -9.80 13.02 5.53
C ARG A 240 -10.84 13.49 4.53
N GLU A 241 -11.33 12.58 3.70
CA GLU A 241 -12.22 12.89 2.58
C GLU A 241 -13.68 13.09 3.01
N THR A 242 -14.13 12.41 4.08
CA THR A 242 -15.55 12.40 4.47
C THR A 242 -15.86 13.18 5.73
N LYS A 243 -14.88 13.35 6.63
CA LYS A 243 -15.04 13.83 8.01
C LYS A 243 -15.94 12.93 8.86
N ASP A 244 -16.23 11.71 8.42
CA ASP A 244 -17.00 10.74 9.18
C ASP A 244 -16.15 10.17 10.33
N LYS A 245 -16.58 10.49 11.55
CA LYS A 245 -15.90 10.08 12.79
C LYS A 245 -15.83 8.56 12.98
N ARG A 246 -16.69 7.79 12.30
CA ARG A 246 -16.64 6.32 12.33
C ARG A 246 -15.33 5.82 11.72
N PHE A 247 -14.89 6.41 10.60
CA PHE A 247 -13.63 6.07 9.95
C PHE A 247 -12.43 6.49 10.80
N LEU A 248 -12.47 7.69 11.42
CA LEU A 248 -11.41 8.10 12.35
C LEU A 248 -11.26 7.13 13.52
N LYS A 249 -12.38 6.79 14.16
CA LYS A 249 -12.38 5.82 15.27
C LYS A 249 -11.82 4.47 14.85
N THR A 250 -12.16 4.00 13.65
CA THR A 250 -11.65 2.72 13.12
C THR A 250 -10.15 2.80 12.86
N ALA A 251 -9.67 3.87 12.21
CA ALA A 251 -8.24 4.11 11.98
C ALA A 251 -7.44 4.14 13.29
N GLU A 252 -7.92 4.90 14.30
CA GLU A 252 -7.29 4.98 15.61
C GLU A 252 -7.21 3.62 16.30
N LYS A 253 -8.29 2.85 16.28
CA LYS A 253 -8.31 1.53 16.92
C LYS A 253 -7.45 0.50 16.20
N MET A 254 -7.41 0.52 14.87
CA MET A 254 -6.51 -0.31 14.09
C MET A 254 -5.04 0.06 14.31
N ALA A 255 -4.75 1.36 14.48
CA ALA A 255 -3.41 1.85 14.84
C ALA A 255 -3.02 1.44 16.27
N ASP A 256 -3.96 1.55 17.22
CA ASP A 256 -3.74 1.06 18.59
C ASP A 256 -3.45 -0.44 18.60
N PHE A 257 -4.21 -1.27 17.85
CA PHE A 257 -3.92 -2.71 17.71
C PHE A 257 -2.49 -2.96 17.23
N TYR A 258 -2.05 -2.28 16.15
CA TYR A 258 -0.70 -2.43 15.62
C TYR A 258 0.37 -2.05 16.64
N LEU A 259 0.21 -0.88 17.29
CA LEU A 259 1.22 -0.29 18.15
C LEU A 259 1.32 -0.95 19.53
N ASP A 260 0.23 -1.51 20.03
CA ASP A 260 0.13 -2.13 21.35
C ASP A 260 0.20 -3.67 21.28
N HIS A 261 0.36 -4.24 20.07
CA HIS A 261 0.43 -5.69 19.92
C HIS A 261 1.67 -6.25 20.63
N PRO A 262 1.52 -7.29 21.49
CA PRO A 262 2.61 -7.81 22.31
C PRO A 262 3.82 -8.33 21.49
N ASN A 263 3.58 -8.72 20.25
CA ASN A 263 4.62 -9.21 19.34
C ASN A 263 5.21 -8.12 18.43
N LEU A 264 4.82 -6.85 18.61
CA LEU A 264 5.47 -5.76 17.89
C LEU A 264 6.89 -5.57 18.46
N PRO A 265 7.95 -5.70 17.62
CA PRO A 265 9.30 -5.45 18.07
C PRO A 265 9.50 -4.00 18.55
N SER A 266 10.52 -3.80 19.42
CA SER A 266 10.78 -2.52 20.06
C SER A 266 11.06 -1.37 19.07
N ASP A 267 11.60 -1.68 17.89
CA ASP A 267 11.84 -0.74 16.79
C ASP A 267 10.58 -0.40 15.96
N LYS A 268 9.45 -1.03 16.29
CA LYS A 268 8.12 -0.90 15.65
C LYS A 268 8.07 -1.30 14.17
N VAL A 269 9.09 -1.93 13.64
CA VAL A 269 9.02 -2.62 12.35
C VAL A 269 8.42 -4.01 12.61
N ALA A 270 7.19 -4.22 12.19
CA ALA A 270 6.45 -5.44 12.49
C ALA A 270 7.07 -6.68 11.82
N TRP A 271 6.78 -7.84 12.41
CA TRP A 271 6.89 -9.09 11.69
C TRP A 271 5.89 -9.10 10.54
N TRP A 272 6.17 -9.87 9.49
CA TRP A 272 5.27 -10.06 8.35
C TRP A 272 3.84 -10.40 8.77
N ASP A 273 3.71 -11.24 9.79
CA ASP A 273 2.45 -11.57 10.44
C ASP A 273 2.65 -11.58 11.96
N PHE A 274 1.78 -10.91 12.68
CA PHE A 274 1.90 -10.74 14.14
C PHE A 274 1.79 -12.05 14.90
N ASN A 275 1.13 -13.05 14.33
CA ASN A 275 0.78 -14.29 15.00
C ASN A 275 1.46 -15.52 14.39
N ALA A 276 2.40 -15.33 13.45
CA ALA A 276 3.14 -16.45 12.88
C ALA A 276 3.84 -17.27 13.97
N PHE A 277 3.71 -18.60 13.89
CA PHE A 277 4.23 -19.61 14.83
C PHE A 277 3.65 -19.60 16.25
N GLN A 278 2.60 -18.84 16.49
CA GLN A 278 1.91 -18.86 17.77
C GLN A 278 0.90 -19.98 17.87
N GLU A 279 0.65 -20.47 19.08
CA GLU A 279 -0.41 -21.44 19.36
C GLU A 279 -1.76 -20.89 18.93
N GLY A 280 -2.60 -21.74 18.34
CA GLY A 280 -3.93 -21.36 17.82
C GLY A 280 -3.94 -20.79 16.41
N TYR A 281 -2.77 -20.59 15.79
CA TYR A 281 -2.66 -20.10 14.41
C TYR A 281 -2.01 -21.16 13.50
N THR A 282 -2.77 -21.62 12.50
CA THR A 282 -2.32 -22.67 11.58
C THR A 282 -2.50 -22.22 10.14
N PRO A 283 -1.44 -22.27 9.31
CA PRO A 283 -1.54 -21.97 7.88
C PRO A 283 -2.46 -22.97 7.17
N GLY A 284 -3.09 -22.51 6.09
CA GLY A 284 -3.81 -23.44 5.20
C GLY A 284 -2.85 -24.46 4.55
N ILE A 285 -3.30 -25.68 4.35
CA ILE A 285 -2.48 -26.83 3.91
C ILE A 285 -1.75 -26.64 2.58
N ARG A 286 -2.26 -25.75 1.71
CA ARG A 286 -1.68 -25.41 0.43
C ARG A 286 -0.75 -24.18 0.47
N SER A 287 -0.72 -23.49 1.60
CA SER A 287 0.13 -22.31 1.82
C SER A 287 1.59 -22.72 2.03
N ASN A 288 2.52 -22.01 1.37
CA ASN A 288 3.94 -22.21 1.68
C ASN A 288 4.33 -21.73 3.09
N ALA A 289 3.46 -21.01 3.80
CA ALA A 289 3.67 -20.66 5.20
C ALA A 289 3.80 -21.90 6.11
N CYS A 290 3.23 -23.05 5.73
CA CYS A 290 3.42 -24.35 6.41
C CYS A 290 4.90 -24.83 6.41
N LYS A 291 5.72 -24.32 5.48
CA LYS A 291 7.13 -24.72 5.30
C LYS A 291 8.09 -23.72 5.94
N MET A 292 7.60 -22.64 6.51
CA MET A 292 8.43 -21.63 7.15
C MET A 292 9.06 -22.19 8.44
N VAL A 293 10.29 -21.77 8.67
CA VAL A 293 11.01 -22.06 9.92
C VAL A 293 11.41 -20.77 10.66
N ASN A 294 11.34 -19.61 9.99
CA ASN A 294 11.68 -18.30 10.55
C ASN A 294 10.54 -17.31 10.26
N ASN A 295 10.37 -16.32 11.13
CA ASN A 295 9.57 -15.14 10.83
C ASN A 295 10.46 -14.07 10.20
N TYR A 296 9.86 -13.16 9.42
CA TYR A 296 10.55 -12.10 8.71
C TYR A 296 9.99 -10.73 9.10
N ARG A 297 10.85 -9.72 9.13
CA ARG A 297 10.43 -8.33 9.28
C ARG A 297 9.78 -7.85 7.98
N ASP A 298 8.80 -6.96 8.10
CA ASP A 298 8.20 -6.33 6.92
C ASP A 298 8.34 -4.81 6.96
N ALA A 299 9.43 -4.33 6.37
CA ALA A 299 9.71 -2.90 6.24
C ALA A 299 8.61 -2.18 5.43
N SER A 300 7.93 -2.88 4.49
CA SER A 300 6.85 -2.28 3.70
C SER A 300 5.62 -1.96 4.54
N ALA A 301 5.23 -2.86 5.45
CA ALA A 301 4.15 -2.60 6.39
C ALA A 301 4.49 -1.42 7.32
N ALA A 302 5.70 -1.40 7.88
CA ALA A 302 6.14 -0.33 8.77
C ALA A 302 6.20 1.03 8.07
N ALA A 303 6.68 1.10 6.83
CA ALA A 303 6.72 2.32 6.03
C ALA A 303 5.31 2.90 5.79
N CYS A 304 4.36 2.04 5.41
CA CYS A 304 2.96 2.44 5.23
C CYS A 304 2.33 2.92 6.55
N VAL A 305 2.56 2.19 7.65
CA VAL A 305 2.07 2.62 8.99
C VAL A 305 2.67 3.97 9.39
N ALA A 306 3.96 4.20 9.19
CA ALA A 306 4.58 5.48 9.50
C ALA A 306 3.90 6.63 8.74
N SER A 307 3.66 6.46 7.44
CA SER A 307 2.97 7.46 6.62
C SER A 307 1.55 7.72 7.12
N ALA A 308 0.80 6.65 7.42
CA ALA A 308 -0.56 6.76 7.96
C ALA A 308 -0.61 7.46 9.33
N LEU A 309 0.30 7.10 10.24
CA LEU A 309 0.35 7.66 11.60
C LEU A 309 0.69 9.16 11.61
N LEU A 310 1.55 9.63 10.71
CA LEU A 310 1.83 11.07 10.58
C LEU A 310 0.56 11.86 10.26
N GLU A 311 -0.24 11.37 9.32
CA GLU A 311 -1.52 11.99 9.00
C GLU A 311 -2.54 11.82 10.14
N LEU A 312 -2.71 10.60 10.67
CA LEU A 312 -3.65 10.29 11.74
C LEU A 312 -3.39 11.13 13.00
N SER A 313 -2.12 11.41 13.29
CA SER A 313 -1.72 12.24 14.44
C SER A 313 -2.32 13.65 14.38
N THR A 314 -2.57 14.18 13.18
CA THR A 314 -3.16 15.53 13.00
C THR A 314 -4.67 15.55 13.23
N TYR A 315 -5.33 14.41 13.17
CA TYR A 315 -6.77 14.27 13.40
C TYR A 315 -7.11 13.81 14.81
N SER A 316 -6.20 13.07 15.43
CA SER A 316 -6.34 12.58 16.80
C SER A 316 -6.05 13.66 17.83
N LYS A 317 -6.48 13.45 19.09
CA LYS A 317 -6.34 14.45 20.16
C LYS A 317 -5.55 13.90 21.35
N GLY A 318 -4.95 14.82 22.12
CA GLY A 318 -4.31 14.52 23.39
C GLY A 318 -3.18 13.50 23.31
N SER A 319 -3.21 12.49 24.17
CA SER A 319 -2.17 11.45 24.25
C SER A 319 -2.08 10.59 22.98
N LYS A 320 -3.20 10.37 22.28
CA LYS A 320 -3.22 9.61 21.03
C LYS A 320 -2.43 10.30 19.92
N SER A 321 -2.67 11.59 19.70
CA SER A 321 -1.92 12.39 18.73
C SER A 321 -0.42 12.27 18.96
N LYS A 322 0.02 12.45 20.23
CA LYS A 322 1.43 12.29 20.60
C LYS A 322 1.95 10.87 20.36
N LYS A 323 1.20 9.84 20.78
CA LYS A 323 1.55 8.42 20.58
C LYS A 323 1.80 8.12 19.12
N TYR A 324 0.90 8.53 18.22
CA TYR A 324 1.00 8.25 16.79
C TYR A 324 2.17 8.99 16.15
N LEU A 325 2.36 10.27 16.48
CA LEU A 325 3.50 11.04 15.97
C LEU A 325 4.85 10.45 16.42
N GLU A 326 5.00 10.14 17.72
CA GLU A 326 6.25 9.57 18.24
C GLU A 326 6.50 8.16 17.70
N SER A 327 5.45 7.34 17.54
CA SER A 327 5.59 6.02 16.91
C SER A 327 6.01 6.12 15.44
N ALA A 328 5.46 7.06 14.67
CA ALA A 328 5.88 7.30 13.29
C ALA A 328 7.36 7.72 13.22
N LYS A 329 7.81 8.63 14.09
CA LYS A 329 9.22 9.03 14.18
C LYS A 329 10.13 7.85 14.49
N GLN A 330 9.72 6.99 15.44
CA GLN A 330 10.49 5.81 15.83
C GLN A 330 10.62 4.82 14.66
N ILE A 331 9.53 4.56 13.92
CA ILE A 331 9.54 3.72 12.72
C ILE A 331 10.46 4.33 11.66
N LEU A 332 10.34 5.64 11.37
CA LEU A 332 11.19 6.30 10.38
C LEU A 332 12.67 6.27 10.76
N HIS A 333 12.97 6.40 12.04
CA HIS A 333 14.35 6.27 12.55
C HIS A 333 14.88 4.85 12.35
N ALA A 334 14.09 3.82 12.69
CA ALA A 334 14.43 2.42 12.49
C ALA A 334 14.69 2.10 11.01
N LEU A 335 13.73 2.45 10.13
CA LEU A 335 13.84 2.23 8.68
C LEU A 335 15.01 3.01 8.05
N GLY A 336 15.39 4.15 8.62
CA GLY A 336 16.55 4.94 8.19
C GLY A 336 17.90 4.41 8.67
N SER A 337 17.93 3.45 9.61
CA SER A 337 19.14 2.87 10.14
C SER A 337 19.76 1.86 9.17
N THR A 338 20.99 1.46 9.44
CA THR A 338 21.71 0.42 8.67
C THR A 338 21.08 -0.97 8.76
N ASN A 339 20.16 -1.18 9.70
CA ASN A 339 19.43 -2.46 9.82
C ASN A 339 18.40 -2.66 8.69
N TYR A 340 17.86 -1.55 8.14
CA TYR A 340 16.82 -1.61 7.11
C TYR A 340 17.18 -0.84 5.85
N ARG A 341 18.09 0.12 5.93
CA ARG A 341 18.51 0.91 4.79
C ARG A 341 19.76 0.31 4.15
N ALA A 342 19.64 0.00 2.88
CA ALA A 342 20.75 -0.54 2.08
C ALA A 342 21.92 0.46 1.93
N GLU A 343 23.11 -0.07 1.77
CA GLU A 343 24.27 0.70 1.29
C GLU A 343 24.09 1.15 -0.14
N LEU A 344 24.69 2.27 -0.50
CA LEU A 344 24.63 2.81 -1.86
C LEU A 344 25.13 1.81 -2.90
N GLY A 345 24.36 1.57 -3.94
CA GLY A 345 24.69 0.63 -5.02
C GLY A 345 24.43 -0.85 -4.67
N LYS A 346 23.92 -1.15 -3.48
CA LYS A 346 23.48 -2.50 -3.07
C LYS A 346 21.96 -2.65 -3.19
N ASN A 347 21.45 -3.86 -2.89
CA ASN A 347 20.02 -4.15 -2.80
C ASN A 347 19.26 -3.85 -4.12
N ALA A 348 19.88 -4.12 -5.27
CA ALA A 348 19.37 -3.77 -6.60
C ALA A 348 18.94 -2.28 -6.74
N ASN A 349 19.60 -1.40 -5.99
CA ASN A 349 19.35 0.04 -5.88
C ASN A 349 18.01 0.43 -5.20
N PHE A 350 17.33 -0.48 -4.52
CA PHE A 350 16.23 -0.13 -3.63
C PHE A 350 16.77 0.40 -2.28
N ILE A 351 15.99 1.26 -1.63
CA ILE A 351 16.37 1.92 -0.38
C ILE A 351 16.24 0.97 0.80
N LEU A 352 15.06 0.33 0.94
CA LEU A 352 14.76 -0.53 2.07
C LEU A 352 15.02 -2.01 1.77
N MET A 353 15.60 -2.67 2.75
CA MET A 353 15.74 -4.13 2.85
C MET A 353 14.59 -4.71 3.70
N HIS A 354 14.52 -6.03 3.76
CA HIS A 354 13.68 -6.76 4.73
C HIS A 354 12.19 -6.49 4.60
N SER A 355 11.68 -6.60 3.40
CA SER A 355 10.23 -6.59 3.15
C SER A 355 9.73 -7.97 2.72
N VAL A 356 8.43 -8.21 2.88
CA VAL A 356 7.78 -9.46 2.52
C VAL A 356 6.58 -9.21 1.61
N GLY A 357 6.63 -9.75 0.38
CA GLY A 357 5.52 -9.72 -0.55
C GLY A 357 4.43 -10.73 -0.15
N ALA A 358 4.65 -12.00 -0.38
CA ALA A 358 3.64 -13.03 -0.13
C ALA A 358 4.26 -14.40 0.21
N VAL A 359 4.47 -14.69 1.48
CA VAL A 359 4.98 -15.99 1.95
C VAL A 359 4.11 -17.17 1.50
N PRO A 360 2.76 -17.12 1.60
CA PRO A 360 1.92 -18.24 1.15
C PRO A 360 2.13 -18.61 -0.32
N HIS A 361 2.49 -17.63 -1.16
CA HIS A 361 2.80 -17.82 -2.57
C HIS A 361 4.28 -18.15 -2.84
N ASN A 362 5.12 -18.24 -1.81
CA ASN A 362 6.59 -18.37 -1.92
C ASN A 362 7.20 -17.26 -2.79
N SER A 363 6.73 -16.06 -2.64
CA SER A 363 7.11 -14.89 -3.46
C SER A 363 7.60 -13.75 -2.58
N GLU A 364 8.74 -13.16 -2.94
CA GLU A 364 9.26 -11.90 -2.39
C GLU A 364 9.41 -11.94 -0.86
N ILE A 365 10.19 -12.91 -0.37
CA ILE A 365 10.45 -13.14 1.04
C ILE A 365 11.82 -12.53 1.38
N ASP A 366 11.84 -11.58 2.32
CA ASP A 366 13.05 -10.87 2.78
C ASP A 366 13.83 -10.20 1.64
N VAL A 367 13.13 -9.41 0.84
CA VAL A 367 13.66 -8.68 -0.32
C VAL A 367 13.23 -7.20 -0.31
N PRO A 368 13.89 -6.33 -1.09
CA PRO A 368 13.39 -4.98 -1.30
C PRO A 368 12.08 -4.99 -2.11
N LEU A 369 11.20 -4.04 -1.82
CA LEU A 369 9.94 -3.87 -2.53
C LEU A 369 9.72 -2.40 -2.89
N THR A 370 9.32 -2.12 -4.13
CA THR A 370 9.16 -0.75 -4.63
C THR A 370 8.17 0.07 -3.79
N TYR A 371 7.13 -0.57 -3.26
CA TYR A 371 6.14 0.10 -2.40
C TYR A 371 6.64 0.35 -0.97
N ALA A 372 7.63 -0.42 -0.49
CA ALA A 372 8.30 -0.12 0.76
C ALA A 372 9.04 1.22 0.67
N ASP A 373 9.79 1.41 -0.41
CA ASP A 373 10.49 2.65 -0.70
C ASP A 373 9.52 3.83 -0.88
N TYR A 374 8.43 3.61 -1.63
CA TYR A 374 7.42 4.63 -1.86
C TYR A 374 6.83 5.18 -0.55
N TYR A 375 6.29 4.30 0.30
CA TYR A 375 5.68 4.75 1.56
C TYR A 375 6.71 5.30 2.55
N PHE A 376 7.94 4.84 2.49
CA PHE A 376 9.00 5.41 3.28
C PHE A 376 9.34 6.85 2.86
N ILE A 377 9.47 7.10 1.55
CA ILE A 377 9.74 8.46 1.03
C ILE A 377 8.52 9.37 1.24
N GLU A 378 7.31 8.87 1.02
CA GLU A 378 6.09 9.60 1.34
C GLU A 378 6.04 10.00 2.83
N ALA A 379 6.32 9.06 3.74
CA ALA A 379 6.34 9.34 5.17
C ALA A 379 7.40 10.39 5.54
N LEU A 380 8.58 10.35 4.93
CA LEU A 380 9.60 11.37 5.12
C LEU A 380 9.17 12.74 4.58
N HIS A 381 8.51 12.75 3.42
CA HIS A 381 7.95 13.98 2.85
C HIS A 381 6.89 14.57 3.78
N ARG A 382 5.95 13.76 4.26
CA ARG A 382 4.91 14.14 5.23
C ARG A 382 5.55 14.70 6.51
N TYR A 383 6.54 14.01 7.06
CA TYR A 383 7.21 14.45 8.28
C TYR A 383 7.99 15.76 8.07
N ASN A 384 8.67 15.91 6.95
CA ASN A 384 9.39 17.15 6.62
C ASN A 384 8.43 18.36 6.53
N ARG A 385 7.27 18.19 5.87
CA ARG A 385 6.22 19.23 5.83
C ARG A 385 5.74 19.61 7.23
N MET A 386 5.56 18.61 8.12
CA MET A 386 5.16 18.88 9.52
C MET A 386 6.25 19.65 10.29
N LEU A 387 7.53 19.40 10.04
CA LEU A 387 8.65 20.17 10.62
C LEU A 387 8.64 21.62 10.14
N ASP A 388 8.19 21.88 8.92
CA ASP A 388 7.99 23.22 8.35
C ASP A 388 6.67 23.88 8.83
N GLY A 389 5.95 23.27 9.75
CA GLY A 389 4.65 23.77 10.23
C GLY A 389 3.50 23.66 9.23
N LYS A 390 3.66 22.86 8.18
CA LYS A 390 2.66 22.61 7.13
C LYS A 390 1.85 21.35 7.43
N SER A 391 0.69 21.21 6.75
CA SER A 391 -0.03 19.93 6.73
C SER A 391 0.87 18.81 6.19
N PRO A 392 0.78 17.56 6.67
CA PRO A 392 1.52 16.44 6.12
C PRO A 392 1.18 16.12 4.65
N LEU A 393 0.07 16.67 4.13
CA LEU A 393 -0.46 16.42 2.77
C LEU A 393 -0.21 17.58 1.82
#